data_76511f6e1bb676aaf49d2ed3962ce088
#
_entry.id   76511f6e1bb676aaf49d2ed3962ce088
#
_cell.length_a   1.000
_cell.length_b   1.000
_cell.length_c   1.000
_cell.angle_alpha   90.00
_cell.angle_beta   90.00
_cell.angle_gamma   90.00
#
_symmetry.space_group_name_H-M   'P 1'
#
loop_
_entity.id
_entity.type
_entity.pdbx_description
1 polymer ?
#
loop_
_entity_poly.entity_id
_entity_poly.type
_entity_poly.pdbx_seq_one_letter_code
_entity_poly.pdbx_strand_id
1 'polypeptide(L)'
;MSTENLYRRALRDQGMQTTSVRSIQNEASRLRVHQRYLVHTNGTARTARARHVSNLVGNGIKVRWESQAMQQLWDTWTLQCNANGFGNFGTTQYHAVMAGFDGEAFVRQIVLDAPGDIPLRLQTLEADYLDLTHSNGTDIYAGIQFDGYGRPQNYHFWQTHPSYQAFRLGTGLRKVIVPANEVAHYFRKESPSQIRGTPLLAPVLDALYEMDDFIDATVGRQIAAQALAFVIKKASVGQLPTLGSIEAVDTPIGFNGQRGFKPVQRIDPKTVTYLNPDEQIEALQTPDVGDSFSKLLVAQLRSIAAACDITYEELTGDMTGVNYSSARVAIITIRRVTEQNQQLLLIPSVIHPIAMRFREFAGLRKQKFAKEIPRYEIPA
;
A
#
# COMPACT_ATOMS: atom_id res chain seq x y z
N MET A 1 11.73 16.01 13.71
CA MET A 1 10.30 15.65 13.95
C MET A 1 9.48 16.27 12.85
N SER A 2 8.82 15.46 12.02
CA SER A 2 8.01 16.00 10.95
C SER A 2 6.77 16.70 11.51
N THR A 3 6.29 17.73 10.83
CA THR A 3 5.07 18.47 11.15
C THR A 3 3.84 17.55 11.27
N GLU A 4 3.89 16.40 10.62
CA GLU A 4 2.86 15.36 10.62
C GLU A 4 2.79 14.59 11.95
N ASN A 5 3.92 14.32 12.58
CA ASN A 5 3.97 13.72 13.93
C ASN A 5 3.43 14.67 15.03
N LEU A 6 3.60 15.97 14.85
CA LEU A 6 3.01 16.97 15.76
C LEU A 6 1.49 17.05 15.58
N TYR A 7 0.99 16.95 14.35
CA TYR A 7 -0.44 16.95 14.05
C TYR A 7 -1.14 15.70 14.60
N ARG A 8 -0.51 14.52 14.53
CA ARG A 8 -1.05 13.27 15.12
C ARG A 8 -1.04 13.28 16.64
N ARG A 9 -0.01 13.84 17.28
CA ARG A 9 -0.01 14.08 18.73
C ARG A 9 -1.15 15.02 19.13
N ALA A 10 -1.33 16.10 18.40
CA ALA A 10 -2.42 17.04 18.64
C ALA A 10 -3.81 16.40 18.50
N LEU A 11 -4.00 15.46 17.55
CA LEU A 11 -5.25 14.69 17.41
C LEU A 11 -5.46 13.70 18.56
N ARG A 12 -4.40 13.09 19.11
CA ARG A 12 -4.49 12.26 20.33
C ARG A 12 -4.82 13.06 21.56
N ASP A 13 -4.25 14.25 21.69
CA ASP A 13 -4.41 15.12 22.87
C ASP A 13 -5.76 15.85 22.89
N GLN A 14 -6.44 16.00 21.73
CA GLN A 14 -7.78 16.60 21.65
C GLN A 14 -8.92 15.66 22.04
N GLY A 15 -8.64 14.56 22.73
CA GLY A 15 -9.63 13.57 23.17
C GLY A 15 -10.48 13.11 22.01
N MET A 16 -10.25 11.89 21.51
CA MET A 16 -11.02 11.30 20.42
C MET A 16 -12.52 11.38 20.70
N GLN A 17 -13.14 12.48 20.35
CA GLN A 17 -14.57 12.48 20.12
C GLN A 17 -14.80 11.50 18.96
N THR A 18 -15.56 10.47 19.25
CA THR A 18 -16.01 9.40 18.36
C THR A 18 -15.65 9.65 16.91
N THR A 19 -14.59 8.97 16.44
CA THR A 19 -14.19 9.02 15.03
C THR A 19 -15.39 8.50 14.25
N SER A 20 -16.21 9.40 13.75
CA SER A 20 -17.38 8.98 12.99
C SER A 20 -16.85 8.24 11.76
N VAL A 21 -17.53 7.19 11.33
CA VAL A 21 -17.22 6.47 10.09
C VAL A 21 -16.99 7.47 8.94
N ARG A 22 -17.64 8.62 8.98
CA ARG A 22 -17.52 9.72 8.05
C ARG A 22 -16.13 10.41 8.06
N SER A 23 -15.50 10.58 9.23
CA SER A 23 -14.16 11.17 9.30
C SER A 23 -13.11 10.23 8.74
N ILE A 24 -13.20 8.94 9.03
CA ILE A 24 -12.31 7.92 8.44
C ILE A 24 -12.45 7.90 6.91
N GLN A 25 -13.67 7.99 6.39
CA GLN A 25 -13.92 8.01 4.95
C GLN A 25 -13.38 9.27 4.26
N ASN A 26 -13.43 10.43 4.91
CA ASN A 26 -12.83 11.66 4.40
C ASN A 26 -11.31 11.57 4.33
N GLU A 27 -10.67 10.87 5.29
CA GLU A 27 -9.24 10.63 5.31
C GLU A 27 -8.80 9.55 4.31
N ALA A 28 -9.70 8.64 3.91
CA ALA A 28 -9.36 7.50 3.05
C ALA A 28 -8.69 7.91 1.73
N SER A 29 -9.06 9.06 1.16
CA SER A 29 -8.45 9.57 -0.08
C SER A 29 -6.99 9.97 0.12
N ARG A 30 -6.65 10.62 1.24
CA ARG A 30 -5.26 10.98 1.58
C ARG A 30 -4.44 9.74 1.87
N LEU A 31 -4.97 8.83 2.68
CA LEU A 31 -4.31 7.56 3.01
C LEU A 31 -4.04 6.73 1.75
N ARG A 32 -4.95 6.75 0.77
CA ARG A 32 -4.79 6.09 -0.53
C ARG A 32 -3.60 6.64 -1.32
N VAL A 33 -3.45 7.96 -1.37
CA VAL A 33 -2.30 8.59 -2.05
C VAL A 33 -0.99 8.18 -1.40
N HIS A 34 -0.90 8.23 -0.07
CA HIS A 34 0.28 7.81 0.68
C HIS A 34 0.58 6.32 0.48
N GLN A 35 -0.44 5.46 0.55
CA GLN A 35 -0.27 4.02 0.31
C GLN A 35 0.25 3.73 -1.09
N ARG A 36 -0.32 4.35 -2.12
CA ARG A 36 0.14 4.18 -3.51
C ARG A 36 1.59 4.63 -3.67
N TYR A 37 1.95 5.77 -3.08
CA TYR A 37 3.33 6.23 -3.08
C TYR A 37 4.27 5.18 -2.48
N LEU A 38 3.96 4.67 -1.28
CA LEU A 38 4.77 3.63 -0.64
C LEU A 38 4.83 2.33 -1.45
N VAL A 39 3.73 1.89 -2.02
CA VAL A 39 3.72 0.68 -2.87
C VAL A 39 4.63 0.83 -4.10
N HIS A 40 4.85 2.05 -4.58
CA HIS A 40 5.76 2.32 -5.70
C HIS A 40 7.22 2.52 -5.28
N THR A 41 7.47 3.04 -4.10
CA THR A 41 8.80 3.44 -3.62
C THR A 41 9.42 2.49 -2.61
N ASN A 42 8.59 1.78 -1.82
CA ASN A 42 9.04 0.90 -0.74
C ASN A 42 8.83 -0.58 -1.11
N GLY A 43 9.90 -1.37 -1.05
CA GLY A 43 9.89 -2.79 -1.40
C GLY A 43 8.99 -3.64 -0.50
N THR A 44 8.93 -3.33 0.80
CA THR A 44 8.09 -4.05 1.77
C THR A 44 6.61 -3.84 1.48
N ALA A 45 6.17 -2.59 1.27
CA ALA A 45 4.79 -2.27 0.92
C ALA A 45 4.36 -2.91 -0.41
N ARG A 46 5.26 -2.90 -1.41
CA ARG A 46 5.02 -3.56 -2.70
C ARG A 46 4.85 -5.07 -2.55
N THR A 47 5.71 -5.71 -1.76
CA THR A 47 5.64 -7.16 -1.52
C THR A 47 4.37 -7.52 -0.74
N ALA A 48 4.01 -6.74 0.28
CA ALA A 48 2.78 -6.92 1.04
C ALA A 48 1.55 -6.94 0.12
N ARG A 49 1.42 -5.94 -0.77
CA ARG A 49 0.33 -5.91 -1.76
C ARG A 49 0.35 -7.12 -2.68
N ALA A 50 1.51 -7.47 -3.22
CA ALA A 50 1.63 -8.58 -4.17
C ALA A 50 1.24 -9.91 -3.53
N ARG A 51 1.67 -10.18 -2.29
CA ARG A 51 1.33 -11.41 -1.56
C ARG A 51 -0.14 -11.46 -1.17
N HIS A 52 -0.69 -10.36 -0.64
CA HIS A 52 -2.11 -10.27 -0.32
C HIS A 52 -2.99 -10.58 -1.54
N VAL A 53 -2.72 -9.94 -2.68
CA VAL A 53 -3.47 -10.19 -3.92
C VAL A 53 -3.30 -11.62 -4.42
N SER A 54 -2.07 -12.16 -4.38
CA SER A 54 -1.78 -13.52 -4.81
C SER A 54 -2.52 -14.55 -3.95
N ASN A 55 -2.57 -14.37 -2.62
CA ASN A 55 -3.27 -15.27 -1.72
C ASN A 55 -4.79 -15.26 -1.96
N LEU A 56 -5.38 -14.08 -2.18
CA LEU A 56 -6.81 -13.97 -2.40
C LEU A 56 -7.28 -14.47 -3.75
N VAL A 57 -6.52 -14.23 -4.79
CA VAL A 57 -6.95 -14.53 -6.17
C VAL A 57 -6.36 -15.85 -6.68
N GLY A 58 -5.09 -16.12 -6.37
CA GLY A 58 -4.39 -17.26 -6.94
C GLY A 58 -4.50 -17.26 -8.47
N ASN A 59 -4.98 -18.37 -9.02
CA ASN A 59 -5.27 -18.52 -10.45
C ASN A 59 -6.69 -18.05 -10.84
N GLY A 60 -7.37 -17.33 -9.94
CA GLY A 60 -8.76 -16.91 -10.09
C GLY A 60 -9.75 -17.93 -9.56
N ILE A 61 -10.76 -17.44 -8.84
CA ILE A 61 -11.90 -18.25 -8.39
C ILE A 61 -12.72 -18.64 -9.61
N LYS A 62 -12.94 -19.94 -9.80
CA LYS A 62 -13.66 -20.48 -10.95
C LYS A 62 -15.15 -20.58 -10.67
N VAL A 63 -15.94 -20.23 -11.67
CA VAL A 63 -17.39 -20.41 -11.63
C VAL A 63 -17.76 -21.67 -12.40
N ARG A 64 -18.52 -22.55 -11.78
CA ARG A 64 -19.03 -23.80 -12.37
C ARG A 64 -20.52 -23.75 -12.55
N TRP A 65 -20.96 -24.16 -13.70
CA TRP A 65 -22.36 -24.25 -14.07
C TRP A 65 -22.81 -25.72 -14.16
N GLU A 66 -24.10 -25.98 -13.95
CA GLU A 66 -24.60 -27.35 -13.95
C GLU A 66 -24.58 -27.99 -15.34
N SER A 67 -24.94 -27.24 -16.38
CA SER A 67 -24.91 -27.78 -17.75
C SER A 67 -23.58 -27.51 -18.43
N GLN A 68 -23.08 -28.51 -19.14
CA GLN A 68 -21.85 -28.38 -19.92
C GLN A 68 -21.97 -27.27 -21.00
N ALA A 69 -23.18 -27.07 -21.59
CA ALA A 69 -23.40 -26.02 -22.57
C ALA A 69 -23.28 -24.61 -22.00
N MET A 70 -23.77 -24.40 -20.76
CA MET A 70 -23.60 -23.14 -20.05
C MET A 70 -22.16 -22.93 -19.65
N GLN A 71 -21.46 -23.99 -19.19
CA GLN A 71 -20.06 -23.95 -18.85
C GLN A 71 -19.19 -23.55 -20.07
N GLN A 72 -19.42 -24.15 -21.22
CA GLN A 72 -18.70 -23.79 -22.45
C GLN A 72 -18.93 -22.34 -22.86
N LEU A 73 -20.16 -21.84 -22.73
CA LEU A 73 -20.47 -20.45 -23.01
C LEU A 73 -19.76 -19.50 -22.03
N TRP A 74 -19.73 -19.85 -20.74
CA TRP A 74 -19.00 -19.13 -19.72
C TRP A 74 -17.49 -19.12 -19.98
N ASP A 75 -16.90 -20.29 -20.25
CA ASP A 75 -15.46 -20.42 -20.48
C ASP A 75 -15.02 -19.60 -21.71
N THR A 76 -15.81 -19.59 -22.78
CA THR A 76 -15.55 -18.75 -23.96
C THR A 76 -15.65 -17.26 -23.61
N TRP A 77 -16.68 -16.85 -22.90
CA TRP A 77 -16.89 -15.46 -22.51
C TRP A 77 -15.78 -14.94 -21.59
N THR A 78 -15.32 -15.77 -20.63
CA THR A 78 -14.28 -15.38 -19.66
C THR A 78 -12.96 -14.98 -20.32
N LEU A 79 -12.64 -15.50 -21.50
CA LEU A 79 -11.40 -15.19 -22.21
C LEU A 79 -11.38 -13.76 -22.77
N GLN A 80 -12.54 -13.15 -22.99
CA GLN A 80 -12.67 -11.83 -23.60
C GLN A 80 -13.67 -10.92 -22.88
N CYS A 81 -13.87 -11.15 -21.57
CA CYS A 81 -14.87 -10.43 -20.79
C CYS A 81 -14.49 -8.97 -20.49
N ASN A 82 -13.21 -8.58 -20.58
CA ASN A 82 -12.78 -7.23 -20.26
C ASN A 82 -13.07 -6.24 -21.39
N ALA A 83 -13.64 -5.10 -21.04
CA ALA A 83 -14.03 -4.04 -21.97
C ALA A 83 -12.83 -3.39 -22.69
N ASN A 84 -11.64 -3.41 -22.09
CA ASN A 84 -10.39 -2.91 -22.68
C ASN A 84 -9.70 -3.95 -23.59
N GLY A 85 -10.26 -5.15 -23.73
CA GLY A 85 -9.68 -6.24 -24.52
C GLY A 85 -8.44 -6.90 -23.92
N PHE A 86 -8.06 -6.55 -22.69
CA PHE A 86 -6.88 -7.10 -22.04
C PHE A 86 -7.23 -8.05 -20.88
N GLY A 87 -6.69 -9.27 -20.95
CA GLY A 87 -6.83 -10.28 -19.91
C GLY A 87 -8.17 -11.01 -19.92
N ASN A 88 -8.37 -11.86 -18.94
CA ASN A 88 -9.53 -12.73 -18.77
C ASN A 88 -10.28 -12.42 -17.46
N PHE A 89 -11.26 -13.25 -17.08
CA PHE A 89 -12.01 -13.06 -15.83
C PHE A 89 -11.13 -13.15 -14.56
N GLY A 90 -10.08 -13.99 -14.57
CA GLY A 90 -9.08 -14.01 -13.49
C GLY A 90 -8.34 -12.69 -13.37
N THR A 91 -8.02 -12.04 -14.49
CA THR A 91 -7.42 -10.70 -14.54
C THR A 91 -8.36 -9.64 -13.93
N THR A 92 -9.68 -9.74 -14.19
CA THR A 92 -10.67 -8.85 -13.54
C THR A 92 -10.65 -9.02 -12.03
N GLN A 93 -10.62 -10.26 -11.53
CA GLN A 93 -10.52 -10.55 -10.09
C GLN A 93 -9.23 -9.98 -9.50
N TYR A 94 -8.10 -10.21 -10.18
CA TYR A 94 -6.79 -9.69 -9.79
C TYR A 94 -6.80 -8.16 -9.67
N HIS A 95 -7.29 -7.47 -10.68
CA HIS A 95 -7.38 -6.01 -10.67
C HIS A 95 -8.37 -5.49 -9.63
N ALA A 96 -9.48 -6.17 -9.40
CA ALA A 96 -10.43 -5.80 -8.36
C ALA A 96 -9.82 -5.89 -6.96
N VAL A 97 -9.10 -6.98 -6.65
CA VAL A 97 -8.42 -7.12 -5.36
C VAL A 97 -7.23 -6.16 -5.24
N MET A 98 -6.48 -5.94 -6.33
CA MET A 98 -5.37 -5.00 -6.36
C MET A 98 -5.83 -3.55 -6.10
N ALA A 99 -6.92 -3.11 -6.72
CA ALA A 99 -7.49 -1.79 -6.45
C ALA A 99 -8.19 -1.73 -5.09
N GLY A 100 -8.79 -2.84 -4.64
CA GLY A 100 -9.35 -2.99 -3.30
C GLY A 100 -8.32 -2.90 -2.17
N PHE A 101 -7.08 -3.28 -2.42
CA PHE A 101 -5.97 -3.05 -1.50
C PHE A 101 -5.78 -1.55 -1.20
N ASP A 102 -6.04 -0.69 -2.19
CA ASP A 102 -6.04 0.77 -2.04
C ASP A 102 -7.34 1.32 -1.40
N GLY A 103 -8.18 0.42 -0.89
CA GLY A 103 -9.43 0.69 -0.16
C GLY A 103 -10.63 0.05 -0.82
N GLU A 104 -10.89 0.33 -2.08
CA GLU A 104 -12.05 -0.18 -2.80
C GLU A 104 -11.84 -0.26 -4.30
N ALA A 105 -12.62 -1.12 -4.95
CA ALA A 105 -12.67 -1.27 -6.39
C ALA A 105 -14.11 -1.39 -6.88
N PHE A 106 -14.34 -0.98 -8.11
CA PHE A 106 -15.62 -1.13 -8.77
C PHE A 106 -15.41 -1.93 -10.05
N VAL A 107 -16.21 -2.96 -10.26
CA VAL A 107 -16.28 -3.65 -11.53
C VAL A 107 -17.60 -3.32 -12.21
N ARG A 108 -17.52 -2.41 -13.19
CA ARG A 108 -18.67 -1.99 -13.96
C ARG A 108 -18.99 -3.03 -15.02
N GLN A 109 -20.26 -3.38 -15.14
CA GLN A 109 -20.81 -4.33 -16.09
C GLN A 109 -21.44 -3.57 -17.25
N ILE A 110 -20.76 -3.57 -18.39
CA ILE A 110 -21.12 -2.80 -19.58
C ILE A 110 -21.74 -3.74 -20.60
N VAL A 111 -22.80 -3.28 -21.26
CA VAL A 111 -23.38 -3.97 -22.40
C VAL A 111 -22.79 -3.36 -23.66
N LEU A 112 -21.99 -4.14 -24.39
CA LEU A 112 -21.45 -3.76 -25.68
C LEU A 112 -22.02 -4.68 -26.77
N ASP A 113 -22.29 -4.08 -27.92
CA ASP A 113 -22.78 -4.84 -29.04
C ASP A 113 -21.73 -5.88 -29.51
N ALA A 114 -22.07 -7.14 -29.39
CA ALA A 114 -21.20 -8.28 -29.71
C ALA A 114 -21.99 -9.34 -30.47
N PRO A 115 -22.09 -9.20 -31.79
CA PRO A 115 -22.85 -10.14 -32.60
C PRO A 115 -22.37 -11.58 -32.42
N GLY A 116 -23.29 -12.48 -32.06
CA GLY A 116 -22.98 -13.89 -31.86
C GLY A 116 -22.39 -14.28 -30.50
N ASP A 117 -22.15 -13.35 -29.60
CA ASP A 117 -21.57 -13.58 -28.27
C ASP A 117 -22.45 -13.00 -27.13
N ILE A 118 -22.04 -13.21 -25.88
CA ILE A 118 -22.63 -12.54 -24.73
C ILE A 118 -22.17 -11.06 -24.71
N PRO A 119 -23.10 -10.09 -24.76
CA PRO A 119 -22.74 -8.66 -24.89
C PRO A 119 -22.21 -8.04 -23.61
N LEU A 120 -22.04 -8.81 -22.54
CA LEU A 120 -21.53 -8.36 -21.26
C LEU A 120 -20.01 -8.17 -21.32
N ARG A 121 -19.55 -6.98 -20.91
CA ARG A 121 -18.12 -6.67 -20.73
C ARG A 121 -17.90 -6.03 -19.38
N LEU A 122 -16.70 -6.25 -18.82
CA LEU A 122 -16.30 -5.83 -17.48
C LEU A 122 -15.27 -4.71 -17.58
N GLN A 123 -15.47 -3.66 -16.79
CA GLN A 123 -14.51 -2.57 -16.63
C GLN A 123 -14.17 -2.42 -15.16
N THR A 124 -12.94 -2.73 -14.78
CA THR A 124 -12.46 -2.50 -13.41
C THR A 124 -12.06 -1.04 -13.26
N LEU A 125 -12.60 -0.39 -12.24
CA LEU A 125 -12.37 1.02 -11.92
C LEU A 125 -11.80 1.12 -10.50
N GLU A 126 -10.83 2.03 -10.36
CA GLU A 126 -10.27 2.40 -9.05
C GLU A 126 -11.22 3.35 -8.30
N ALA A 127 -11.00 3.46 -6.99
CA ALA A 127 -11.78 4.33 -6.11
C ALA A 127 -11.88 5.79 -6.58
N ASP A 128 -10.87 6.29 -7.30
CA ASP A 128 -10.79 7.67 -7.77
C ASP A 128 -11.78 8.00 -8.89
N TYR A 129 -12.30 6.98 -9.57
CA TYR A 129 -13.38 7.18 -10.54
C TYR A 129 -14.70 7.61 -9.90
N LEU A 130 -14.92 7.35 -8.61
CA LEU A 130 -16.13 7.79 -7.94
C LEU A 130 -16.01 9.24 -7.46
N ASP A 131 -17.03 10.05 -7.70
CA ASP A 131 -17.04 11.46 -7.30
C ASP A 131 -17.27 11.60 -5.79
N LEU A 132 -16.19 11.67 -5.02
CA LEU A 132 -16.19 11.82 -3.57
C LEU A 132 -16.83 13.12 -3.09
N THR A 133 -16.84 14.15 -3.92
CA THR A 133 -17.37 15.48 -3.56
C THR A 133 -18.89 15.56 -3.69
N HIS A 134 -19.49 14.58 -4.39
CA HIS A 134 -20.93 14.57 -4.62
C HIS A 134 -21.67 13.99 -3.43
N SER A 135 -22.19 14.87 -2.59
CA SER A 135 -23.04 14.55 -1.44
C SER A 135 -24.11 15.61 -1.31
N ASN A 136 -25.37 15.19 -1.09
CA ASN A 136 -26.50 16.13 -0.94
C ASN A 136 -27.00 16.20 0.51
N GLY A 137 -26.44 15.37 1.41
CA GLY A 137 -26.84 15.33 2.82
C GLY A 137 -28.13 14.55 3.10
N THR A 138 -28.81 14.02 2.08
CA THR A 138 -30.09 13.29 2.21
C THR A 138 -29.90 11.81 1.88
N ASP A 139 -29.63 11.49 0.64
CA ASP A 139 -29.52 10.12 0.11
C ASP A 139 -28.23 9.86 -0.66
N ILE A 140 -27.48 10.90 -1.01
CA ILE A 140 -26.21 10.78 -1.72
C ILE A 140 -25.06 11.08 -0.76
N TYR A 141 -24.15 10.12 -0.59
CA TYR A 141 -22.94 10.23 0.22
C TYR A 141 -21.71 9.80 -0.57
N ALA A 142 -20.76 10.70 -0.73
CA ALA A 142 -19.48 10.45 -1.40
C ALA A 142 -19.63 9.73 -2.75
N GLY A 143 -20.58 10.18 -3.57
CA GLY A 143 -20.83 9.67 -4.92
C GLY A 143 -21.71 8.42 -5.00
N ILE A 144 -22.23 7.91 -3.89
CA ILE A 144 -23.14 6.78 -3.87
C ILE A 144 -24.52 7.24 -3.40
N GLN A 145 -25.55 6.97 -4.17
CA GLN A 145 -26.95 7.19 -3.79
C GLN A 145 -27.51 5.92 -3.14
N PHE A 146 -28.18 6.10 -2.01
CA PHE A 146 -28.77 5.02 -1.21
C PHE A 146 -30.29 5.09 -1.17
N ASP A 147 -30.93 3.94 -1.00
CA ASP A 147 -32.37 3.86 -0.67
C ASP A 147 -32.61 4.08 0.83
N GLY A 148 -33.89 4.08 1.23
CA GLY A 148 -34.32 4.22 2.64
C GLY A 148 -33.83 3.10 3.57
N TYR A 149 -33.30 2.00 3.05
CA TYR A 149 -32.71 0.88 3.78
C TYR A 149 -31.18 0.88 3.76
N GLY A 150 -30.55 1.89 3.16
CA GLY A 150 -29.10 1.98 3.02
C GLY A 150 -28.51 1.08 1.94
N ARG A 151 -29.32 0.64 0.95
CA ARG A 151 -28.82 -0.10 -0.22
C ARG A 151 -28.40 0.87 -1.32
N PRO A 152 -27.23 0.67 -1.96
CA PRO A 152 -26.81 1.47 -3.10
C PRO A 152 -27.83 1.37 -4.25
N GLN A 153 -28.25 2.52 -4.79
CA GLN A 153 -29.10 2.61 -5.97
C GLN A 153 -28.33 3.07 -7.20
N ASN A 154 -27.50 4.09 -7.07
CA ASN A 154 -26.73 4.64 -8.15
C ASN A 154 -25.32 5.04 -7.69
N TYR A 155 -24.36 4.95 -8.62
CA TYR A 155 -23.00 5.40 -8.46
C TYR A 155 -22.71 6.56 -9.42
N HIS A 156 -22.10 7.63 -8.90
CA HIS A 156 -21.75 8.83 -9.67
C HIS A 156 -20.26 8.77 -10.04
N PHE A 157 -19.94 8.19 -11.19
CA PHE A 157 -18.58 8.05 -11.67
C PHE A 157 -18.15 9.20 -12.56
N TRP A 158 -16.85 9.47 -12.56
CA TRP A 158 -16.20 10.24 -13.62
C TRP A 158 -16.06 9.36 -14.86
N GLN A 159 -16.33 9.94 -16.04
CA GLN A 159 -16.18 9.21 -17.31
C GLN A 159 -14.74 8.80 -17.59
N THR A 160 -13.77 9.61 -17.13
CA THR A 160 -12.34 9.41 -17.26
C THR A 160 -11.68 9.57 -15.91
N HIS A 161 -10.55 8.88 -15.70
CA HIS A 161 -9.80 8.99 -14.45
C HIS A 161 -9.38 10.45 -14.19
N PRO A 162 -9.60 10.98 -12.98
CA PRO A 162 -9.31 12.40 -12.68
C PRO A 162 -7.86 12.81 -12.92
N SER A 163 -6.89 11.92 -12.73
CA SER A 163 -5.47 12.22 -12.99
C SER A 163 -5.13 12.48 -14.46
N TYR A 164 -5.98 12.05 -15.41
CA TYR A 164 -5.77 12.33 -16.83
C TYR A 164 -6.23 13.71 -17.27
N GLN A 165 -6.82 14.52 -16.37
CA GLN A 165 -7.25 15.88 -16.70
C GLN A 165 -6.11 16.79 -17.13
N ALA A 166 -4.93 16.61 -16.55
CA ALA A 166 -3.74 17.41 -16.91
C ALA A 166 -3.34 17.28 -18.38
N PHE A 167 -3.75 16.20 -19.06
CA PHE A 167 -3.42 15.92 -20.46
C PHE A 167 -4.55 16.30 -21.44
N ARG A 168 -5.74 16.65 -20.95
CA ARG A 168 -6.89 17.03 -21.77
C ARG A 168 -7.24 18.50 -21.56
N LEU A 169 -6.59 19.37 -22.30
CA LEU A 169 -6.93 20.80 -22.39
C LEU A 169 -8.39 20.97 -22.85
N GLY A 170 -9.25 21.45 -21.98
CA GLY A 170 -10.54 22.05 -22.35
C GLY A 170 -11.81 21.20 -22.21
N THR A 171 -11.77 19.93 -21.84
CA THR A 171 -13.00 19.16 -21.58
C THR A 171 -13.13 18.88 -20.08
N GLY A 172 -14.10 19.55 -19.42
CA GLY A 172 -14.42 19.29 -18.02
C GLY A 172 -14.73 17.82 -17.75
N LEU A 173 -14.53 17.35 -16.51
CA LEU A 173 -14.91 16.00 -16.08
C LEU A 173 -16.41 15.80 -16.30
N ARG A 174 -16.77 14.86 -17.15
CA ARG A 174 -18.16 14.43 -17.30
C ARG A 174 -18.48 13.39 -16.25
N LYS A 175 -19.63 13.54 -15.60
CA LYS A 175 -20.19 12.57 -14.67
C LYS A 175 -21.08 11.59 -15.41
N VAL A 176 -21.04 10.34 -14.99
CA VAL A 176 -21.91 9.27 -15.48
C VAL A 176 -22.57 8.63 -14.26
N ILE A 177 -23.89 8.58 -14.27
CA ILE A 177 -24.67 7.87 -13.25
C ILE A 177 -24.82 6.43 -13.72
N VAL A 178 -24.39 5.49 -12.89
CA VAL A 178 -24.46 4.04 -13.18
C VAL A 178 -25.33 3.37 -12.13
N PRO A 179 -26.37 2.63 -12.54
CA PRO A 179 -27.22 1.88 -11.61
C PRO A 179 -26.41 0.83 -10.82
N ALA A 180 -26.78 0.63 -9.54
CA ALA A 180 -26.04 -0.27 -8.67
C ALA A 180 -26.04 -1.74 -9.13
N ASN A 181 -27.06 -2.18 -9.87
CA ASN A 181 -27.09 -3.52 -10.46
C ASN A 181 -26.09 -3.73 -11.60
N GLU A 182 -25.46 -2.67 -12.09
CA GLU A 182 -24.39 -2.71 -13.09
C GLU A 182 -23.00 -2.54 -12.47
N VAL A 183 -22.90 -2.49 -11.14
CA VAL A 183 -21.63 -2.25 -10.43
C VAL A 183 -21.43 -3.31 -9.35
N ALA A 184 -20.38 -4.07 -9.46
CA ALA A 184 -19.87 -4.89 -8.37
C ALA A 184 -18.88 -4.04 -7.56
N HIS A 185 -19.22 -3.75 -6.30
CA HIS A 185 -18.43 -2.90 -5.41
C HIS A 185 -17.67 -3.76 -4.40
N TYR A 186 -16.36 -3.81 -4.54
CA TYR A 186 -15.44 -4.57 -3.70
C TYR A 186 -14.74 -3.66 -2.69
N PHE A 187 -14.96 -3.88 -1.41
CA PHE A 187 -14.21 -3.28 -0.31
C PHE A 187 -14.39 -4.07 0.98
N ARG A 188 -13.42 -3.99 1.88
CA ARG A 188 -13.47 -4.60 3.19
C ARG A 188 -14.24 -3.68 4.15
N LYS A 189 -15.31 -4.20 4.77
CA LYS A 189 -16.03 -3.50 5.82
C LYS A 189 -15.40 -3.81 7.18
N GLU A 190 -14.95 -2.79 7.87
CA GLU A 190 -14.49 -2.89 9.26
C GLU A 190 -15.62 -2.60 10.26
N SER A 191 -16.67 -1.94 9.76
CA SER A 191 -17.93 -1.74 10.53
C SER A 191 -19.16 -1.93 9.63
N PRO A 192 -20.30 -2.37 10.18
CA PRO A 192 -21.52 -2.62 9.39
C PRO A 192 -22.04 -1.38 8.65
N SER A 193 -21.88 -0.19 9.23
CA SER A 193 -22.33 1.10 8.67
C SER A 193 -21.38 1.72 7.67
N GLN A 194 -20.21 1.07 7.41
CA GLN A 194 -19.23 1.58 6.47
C GLN A 194 -19.75 1.45 5.04
N ILE A 195 -19.70 2.55 4.29
CA ILE A 195 -20.17 2.63 2.91
C ILE A 195 -19.05 2.69 1.87
N ARG A 196 -17.83 2.99 2.30
CA ARG A 196 -16.62 3.12 1.46
C ARG A 196 -15.45 2.35 2.09
N GLY A 197 -14.56 1.86 1.26
CA GLY A 197 -13.35 1.16 1.70
C GLY A 197 -12.24 2.09 2.20
N THR A 198 -11.42 1.58 3.11
CA THR A 198 -10.19 2.21 3.61
C THR A 198 -8.97 1.45 3.09
N PRO A 199 -7.86 2.13 2.79
CA PRO A 199 -6.63 1.47 2.35
C PRO A 199 -6.12 0.45 3.37
N LEU A 200 -5.69 -0.72 2.91
CA LEU A 200 -5.32 -1.82 3.79
C LEU A 200 -4.08 -1.53 4.64
N LEU A 201 -3.13 -0.76 4.11
CA LEU A 201 -1.93 -0.33 4.85
C LEU A 201 -2.19 0.83 5.81
N ALA A 202 -3.39 1.42 5.85
CA ALA A 202 -3.69 2.60 6.68
C ALA A 202 -3.20 2.46 8.14
N PRO A 203 -3.39 1.31 8.84
CA PRO A 203 -2.93 1.15 10.22
C PRO A 203 -1.40 1.14 10.39
N VAL A 204 -0.65 0.84 9.32
CA VAL A 204 0.81 0.63 9.36
C VAL A 204 1.59 1.59 8.47
N LEU A 205 0.93 2.58 7.87
CA LEU A 205 1.60 3.58 7.02
C LEU A 205 2.72 4.30 7.75
N ASP A 206 2.49 4.68 9.00
CA ASP A 206 3.49 5.38 9.81
C ASP A 206 4.68 4.50 10.13
N ALA A 207 4.42 3.23 10.48
CA ALA A 207 5.46 2.26 10.75
C ALA A 207 6.35 2.04 9.51
N LEU A 208 5.78 2.06 8.31
CA LEU A 208 6.53 1.96 7.06
C LEU A 208 7.44 3.17 6.83
N TYR A 209 6.93 4.40 7.04
CA TYR A 209 7.74 5.61 6.90
C TYR A 209 8.84 5.67 7.98
N GLU A 210 8.49 5.40 9.25
CA GLU A 210 9.46 5.39 10.35
C GLU A 210 10.54 4.33 10.14
N MET A 211 10.21 3.19 9.54
CA MET A 211 11.16 2.15 9.22
C MET A 211 12.15 2.60 8.13
N ASP A 212 11.68 3.26 7.07
CA ASP A 212 12.53 3.79 6.02
C ASP A 212 13.48 4.87 6.58
N ASP A 213 12.95 5.85 7.32
CA ASP A 213 13.73 6.90 7.96
C ASP A 213 14.80 6.32 8.89
N PHE A 214 14.45 5.27 9.63
CA PHE A 214 15.36 4.62 10.57
C PHE A 214 16.48 3.85 9.87
N ILE A 215 16.17 3.15 8.78
CA ILE A 215 17.15 2.46 7.94
C ILE A 215 18.11 3.49 7.33
N ASP A 216 17.60 4.58 6.76
CA ASP A 216 18.39 5.64 6.15
C ASP A 216 19.32 6.33 7.18
N ALA A 217 18.79 6.63 8.36
CA ALA A 217 19.59 7.21 9.47
C ALA A 217 20.70 6.24 9.92
N THR A 218 20.41 4.94 9.97
CA THR A 218 21.38 3.91 10.37
C THR A 218 22.48 3.75 9.34
N VAL A 219 22.12 3.68 8.05
CA VAL A 219 23.07 3.63 6.93
C VAL A 219 23.92 4.91 6.91
N GLY A 220 23.28 6.09 7.04
CA GLY A 220 24.00 7.37 7.10
C GLY A 220 25.00 7.43 8.25
N ARG A 221 24.62 6.92 9.45
CA ARG A 221 25.54 6.83 10.58
C ARG A 221 26.72 5.89 10.31
N GLN A 222 26.50 4.74 9.66
CA GLN A 222 27.57 3.82 9.32
C GLN A 222 28.53 4.42 8.28
N ILE A 223 28.01 5.14 7.28
CA ILE A 223 28.82 5.85 6.27
C ILE A 223 29.66 6.94 6.97
N ALA A 224 29.05 7.76 7.83
CA ALA A 224 29.76 8.79 8.59
C ALA A 224 30.83 8.18 9.51
N ALA A 225 30.53 7.05 10.14
CA ALA A 225 31.47 6.33 10.98
C ALA A 225 32.69 5.82 10.22
N GLN A 226 32.50 5.31 9.01
CA GLN A 226 33.61 4.90 8.13
C GLN A 226 34.46 6.09 7.68
N ALA A 227 33.84 7.27 7.51
CA ALA A 227 34.55 8.48 7.13
C ALA A 227 35.30 9.11 8.31
N LEU A 228 34.84 8.93 9.54
CA LEU A 228 35.40 9.50 10.79
C LEU A 228 36.18 8.44 11.60
N ALA A 229 37.01 7.64 10.93
CA ALA A 229 37.66 6.50 11.55
C ALA A 229 38.55 6.85 12.76
N PHE A 230 39.03 8.09 12.89
CA PHE A 230 39.96 8.49 13.92
C PHE A 230 39.71 9.93 14.41
N VAL A 231 39.72 10.12 15.71
CA VAL A 231 39.74 11.44 16.36
C VAL A 231 41.09 11.59 17.07
N ILE A 232 41.82 12.65 16.76
CA ILE A 232 43.07 12.97 17.45
C ILE A 232 42.67 13.76 18.72
N LYS A 233 42.84 13.17 19.90
CA LYS A 233 42.71 13.85 21.17
C LYS A 233 44.08 14.44 21.59
N LYS A 234 44.11 15.71 21.87
CA LYS A 234 45.26 16.36 22.47
C LYS A 234 45.11 16.33 23.97
N ALA A 235 46.03 15.71 24.70
CA ALA A 235 46.04 15.74 26.13
C ALA A 235 46.30 17.19 26.59
N SER A 236 45.33 17.88 27.10
CA SER A 236 45.55 19.16 27.73
C SER A 236 46.14 18.90 29.11
N VAL A 237 47.44 18.86 29.20
CA VAL A 237 48.12 19.02 30.50
C VAL A 237 47.83 20.44 30.95
N GLY A 238 47.20 20.57 32.11
CA GLY A 238 46.71 21.83 32.69
C GLY A 238 47.80 22.87 32.95
N GLN A 239 48.18 23.57 31.89
CA GLN A 239 48.87 24.87 31.97
C GLN A 239 48.23 25.77 30.91
N LEU A 240 47.55 26.80 31.42
CA LEU A 240 47.25 27.98 30.61
C LEU A 240 48.61 28.47 30.00
N PRO A 241 48.71 28.61 28.67
CA PRO A 241 49.91 29.18 28.11
C PRO A 241 50.07 30.60 28.64
N THR A 242 51.17 30.84 29.41
CA THR A 242 51.62 32.17 29.75
C THR A 242 51.80 32.94 28.44
N LEU A 243 51.34 34.16 28.43
CA LEU A 243 51.20 35.07 27.27
C LEU A 243 52.58 35.49 26.68
N GLY A 244 53.55 34.59 26.56
CA GLY A 244 54.90 34.91 26.15
C GLY A 244 55.63 33.90 25.29
N SER A 245 55.09 32.75 25.01
CA SER A 245 55.76 31.71 24.23
C SER A 245 54.94 31.14 23.09
N ILE A 246 54.36 32.02 22.28
CA ILE A 246 53.81 31.60 20.96
C ILE A 246 54.87 31.98 19.93
N GLU A 247 55.72 31.03 19.55
CA GLU A 247 56.45 31.14 18.29
C GLU A 247 55.43 31.24 17.18
N ALA A 248 55.48 32.35 16.46
CA ALA A 248 54.63 32.62 15.34
C ALA A 248 54.98 31.60 14.20
N VAL A 249 54.18 30.53 14.10
CA VAL A 249 54.16 29.74 12.84
C VAL A 249 53.46 30.62 11.82
N ASP A 250 54.20 30.97 10.76
CA ASP A 250 53.72 31.73 9.61
C ASP A 250 52.43 31.06 9.02
N THR A 251 51.32 31.45 9.50
CA THR A 251 50.02 31.17 8.88
C THR A 251 49.58 32.45 8.18
N PRO A 252 49.23 32.38 6.89
CA PRO A 252 48.73 33.55 6.16
C PRO A 252 47.51 34.14 6.91
N ILE A 253 47.63 35.42 7.24
CA ILE A 253 46.52 36.16 7.88
C ILE A 253 45.40 36.29 6.87
N GLY A 254 44.26 35.71 7.11
CA GLY A 254 43.06 35.93 6.29
C GLY A 254 42.62 37.39 6.42
N PHE A 255 41.97 37.91 5.38
CA PHE A 255 41.64 39.32 5.13
C PHE A 255 40.84 40.03 6.29
N ASN A 256 40.42 39.33 7.35
CA ASN A 256 39.68 39.85 8.49
C ASN A 256 40.41 39.74 9.84
N GLY A 257 41.70 39.51 9.93
CA GLY A 257 42.45 39.51 11.16
C GLY A 257 42.08 38.38 12.18
N GLN A 258 41.24 37.45 11.81
CA GLN A 258 40.93 36.28 12.61
C GLN A 258 41.92 35.15 12.26
N ARG A 259 42.54 34.61 13.32
CA ARG A 259 43.38 33.39 13.18
C ARG A 259 42.53 32.27 12.61
N GLY A 260 42.75 31.91 11.36
CA GLY A 260 42.04 30.83 10.70
C GLY A 260 42.34 29.50 11.37
N PHE A 261 41.29 28.79 11.75
CA PHE A 261 41.43 27.35 12.03
C PHE A 261 42.00 26.69 10.79
N LYS A 262 43.07 25.91 10.92
CA LYS A 262 43.52 25.04 9.84
C LYS A 262 42.34 24.12 9.48
N PRO A 263 41.93 24.06 8.21
CA PRO A 263 40.89 23.11 7.81
C PRO A 263 41.37 21.68 8.12
N VAL A 264 40.47 20.85 8.57
CA VAL A 264 40.64 19.42 8.83
C VAL A 264 41.43 18.80 7.67
N GLN A 265 42.62 18.27 7.95
CA GLN A 265 43.37 17.51 6.97
C GLN A 265 42.54 16.32 6.52
N ARG A 266 42.29 16.22 5.23
CA ARG A 266 41.64 15.05 4.62
C ARG A 266 42.56 13.86 4.84
N ILE A 267 42.16 12.92 5.67
CA ILE A 267 42.92 11.67 5.87
C ILE A 267 42.54 10.78 4.69
N ASP A 268 43.42 10.66 3.72
CA ASP A 268 43.25 9.71 2.64
C ASP A 268 43.52 8.28 3.14
N PRO A 269 42.77 7.28 2.66
CA PRO A 269 43.01 5.87 2.99
C PRO A 269 44.44 5.49 2.62
N LYS A 270 45.23 4.92 3.56
CA LYS A 270 46.64 4.53 3.47
C LYS A 270 47.67 5.61 3.79
N THR A 271 47.28 6.76 4.33
CA THR A 271 48.28 7.76 4.81
C THR A 271 48.74 7.41 6.22
N VAL A 272 50.04 7.36 6.44
CA VAL A 272 50.61 7.24 7.79
C VAL A 272 50.72 8.65 8.37
N THR A 273 49.95 8.92 9.41
CA THR A 273 50.01 10.22 10.09
C THR A 273 50.90 10.09 11.30
N TYR A 274 51.95 10.92 11.38
CA TYR A 274 52.81 11.01 12.57
C TYR A 274 52.14 11.88 13.59
N LEU A 275 52.03 11.36 14.84
CA LEU A 275 51.47 12.05 15.99
C LEU A 275 52.55 12.72 16.81
N ASN A 276 52.25 13.86 17.41
CA ASN A 276 53.08 14.44 18.43
C ASN A 276 53.02 13.58 19.70
N PRO A 277 54.04 13.68 20.62
CA PRO A 277 54.07 12.88 21.84
C PRO A 277 52.85 13.04 22.75
N ASP A 278 52.10 14.13 22.59
CA ASP A 278 50.93 14.49 23.43
C ASP A 278 49.60 14.17 22.71
N GLU A 279 49.62 13.59 21.54
CA GLU A 279 48.43 13.28 20.76
C GLU A 279 48.16 11.78 20.78
N GLN A 280 46.91 11.43 21.07
CA GLN A 280 46.44 10.04 21.03
C GLN A 280 45.37 9.92 19.96
N ILE A 281 45.50 8.86 19.15
CA ILE A 281 44.44 8.49 18.24
C ILE A 281 43.41 7.62 19.01
N GLU A 282 42.23 8.10 19.14
CA GLU A 282 41.10 7.30 19.62
C GLU A 282 40.28 6.90 18.41
N ALA A 283 40.23 5.60 18.15
CA ALA A 283 39.27 5.08 17.18
C ALA A 283 37.86 5.38 17.68
N LEU A 284 37.07 6.10 16.91
CA LEU A 284 35.67 6.30 17.23
C LEU A 284 35.01 4.92 17.15
N GLN A 285 34.84 4.29 18.31
CA GLN A 285 33.99 3.09 18.38
C GLN A 285 32.57 3.55 18.11
N THR A 286 32.14 3.39 16.86
CA THR A 286 30.70 3.51 16.56
C THR A 286 29.99 2.43 17.33
N PRO A 287 29.01 2.79 18.15
CA PRO A 287 28.20 1.77 18.81
C PRO A 287 27.65 0.85 17.73
N ASP A 288 27.92 -0.42 17.88
CA ASP A 288 27.38 -1.44 17.00
C ASP A 288 25.86 -1.25 16.86
N VAL A 289 25.35 -1.43 15.65
CA VAL A 289 23.91 -1.44 15.40
C VAL A 289 23.41 -2.78 15.95
N GLY A 290 23.36 -2.88 17.28
CA GLY A 290 23.29 -4.14 17.97
C GLY A 290 22.00 -4.92 17.73
N ASP A 291 21.89 -6.09 18.32
CA ASP A 291 20.74 -7.01 18.35
C ASP A 291 19.37 -6.33 18.54
N SER A 292 19.32 -5.21 19.23
CA SER A 292 18.10 -4.42 19.45
C SER A 292 17.51 -3.85 18.15
N PHE A 293 18.36 -3.44 17.20
CA PHE A 293 17.92 -2.97 15.89
C PHE A 293 17.23 -4.08 15.09
N SER A 294 17.88 -5.22 14.99
CA SER A 294 17.34 -6.38 14.26
C SER A 294 16.01 -6.83 14.85
N LYS A 295 15.91 -6.86 16.17
CA LYS A 295 14.66 -7.23 16.88
C LYS A 295 13.54 -6.23 16.64
N LEU A 296 13.83 -4.93 16.64
CA LEU A 296 12.83 -3.88 16.34
C LEU A 296 12.34 -4.01 14.88
N LEU A 297 13.26 -4.15 13.93
CA LEU A 297 12.93 -4.31 12.52
C LEU A 297 12.02 -5.53 12.27
N VAL A 298 12.36 -6.67 12.86
CA VAL A 298 11.54 -7.88 12.78
C VAL A 298 10.15 -7.67 13.40
N ALA A 299 10.05 -6.98 14.53
CA ALA A 299 8.78 -6.68 15.18
C ALA A 299 7.89 -5.77 14.29
N GLN A 300 8.47 -4.77 13.64
CA GLN A 300 7.78 -3.89 12.70
C GLN A 300 7.30 -4.66 11.45
N LEU A 301 8.16 -5.47 10.84
CA LEU A 301 7.81 -6.29 9.70
C LEU A 301 6.69 -7.29 10.01
N ARG A 302 6.68 -7.87 11.22
CA ARG A 302 5.58 -8.74 11.68
C ARG A 302 4.27 -7.97 11.81
N SER A 303 4.30 -6.74 12.31
CA SER A 303 3.12 -5.88 12.41
C SER A 303 2.55 -5.54 11.02
N ILE A 304 3.43 -5.21 10.07
CA ILE A 304 3.05 -4.93 8.68
C ILE A 304 2.45 -6.18 8.02
N ALA A 305 3.07 -7.33 8.19
CA ALA A 305 2.57 -8.60 7.66
C ALA A 305 1.17 -8.93 8.21
N ALA A 306 0.98 -8.79 9.52
CA ALA A 306 -0.30 -9.01 10.18
C ALA A 306 -1.41 -8.08 9.66
N ALA A 307 -1.10 -6.79 9.43
CA ALA A 307 -2.05 -5.83 8.87
C ALA A 307 -2.49 -6.17 7.43
N CYS A 308 -1.66 -6.92 6.69
CA CYS A 308 -1.93 -7.33 5.31
C CYS A 308 -2.49 -8.75 5.19
N ASP A 309 -2.83 -9.41 6.28
CA ASP A 309 -3.30 -10.81 6.30
C ASP A 309 -2.29 -11.79 5.63
N ILE A 310 -0.99 -11.57 5.84
CA ILE A 310 0.10 -12.42 5.34
C ILE A 310 1.07 -12.78 6.46
N THR A 311 1.92 -13.81 6.27
CA THR A 311 2.96 -14.13 7.26
C THR A 311 4.20 -13.23 7.09
N TYR A 312 5.02 -13.18 8.16
CA TYR A 312 6.33 -12.56 8.13
C TYR A 312 7.22 -13.18 7.04
N GLU A 313 7.18 -14.50 6.92
CA GLU A 313 7.96 -15.26 5.93
C GLU A 313 7.52 -14.95 4.50
N GLU A 314 6.22 -14.78 4.25
CA GLU A 314 5.72 -14.36 2.94
C GLU A 314 6.15 -12.94 2.60
N LEU A 315 6.18 -12.04 3.60
CA LEU A 315 6.58 -10.66 3.42
C LEU A 315 8.07 -10.51 3.14
N THR A 316 8.90 -11.23 3.89
CA THR A 316 10.37 -11.05 3.87
C THR A 316 11.11 -12.08 3.04
N GLY A 317 10.52 -13.27 2.84
CA GLY A 317 11.21 -14.44 2.30
C GLY A 317 12.20 -15.09 3.28
N ASP A 318 12.25 -14.61 4.54
CA ASP A 318 13.16 -15.12 5.56
C ASP A 318 12.60 -16.40 6.19
N MET A 319 13.25 -17.52 5.91
CA MET A 319 12.91 -18.84 6.46
C MET A 319 13.79 -19.22 7.65
N THR A 320 14.57 -18.30 8.20
CA THR A 320 15.48 -18.55 9.32
C THR A 320 14.69 -18.92 10.58
N GLY A 321 15.01 -20.07 11.17
CA GLY A 321 14.32 -20.56 12.37
C GLY A 321 12.94 -21.18 12.14
N VAL A 322 12.48 -21.25 10.88
CA VAL A 322 11.23 -21.92 10.53
C VAL A 322 11.43 -23.42 10.53
N ASN A 323 10.65 -24.14 11.32
CA ASN A 323 10.57 -25.60 11.27
C ASN A 323 9.24 -26.05 10.64
N TYR A 324 9.15 -27.33 10.27
CA TYR A 324 7.97 -27.89 9.61
C TYR A 324 6.66 -27.64 10.39
N SER A 325 6.70 -27.76 11.70
CA SER A 325 5.52 -27.58 12.56
C SER A 325 5.07 -26.11 12.59
N SER A 326 5.99 -25.16 12.75
CA SER A 326 5.67 -23.73 12.76
C SER A 326 5.18 -23.26 11.40
N ALA A 327 5.83 -23.69 10.31
CA ALA A 327 5.40 -23.40 8.94
C ALA A 327 3.97 -23.89 8.68
N ARG A 328 3.65 -25.11 9.08
CA ARG A 328 2.31 -25.69 8.92
C ARG A 328 1.24 -24.89 9.65
N VAL A 329 1.51 -24.47 10.88
CA VAL A 329 0.56 -23.64 11.67
C VAL A 329 0.36 -22.29 11.00
N ALA A 330 1.41 -21.63 10.53
CA ALA A 330 1.33 -20.36 9.83
C ALA A 330 0.48 -20.46 8.55
N ILE A 331 0.73 -21.49 7.71
CA ILE A 331 -0.04 -21.74 6.48
C ILE A 331 -1.51 -21.99 6.79
N ILE A 332 -1.85 -22.78 7.80
CA ILE A 332 -3.25 -23.05 8.17
C ILE A 332 -3.94 -21.76 8.62
N THR A 333 -3.26 -20.94 9.40
CA THR A 333 -3.82 -19.67 9.91
C THR A 333 -4.14 -18.70 8.76
N ILE A 334 -3.20 -18.52 7.83
CA ILE A 334 -3.41 -17.64 6.66
C ILE A 334 -4.46 -18.21 5.73
N ARG A 335 -4.43 -19.51 5.45
CA ARG A 335 -5.45 -20.13 4.60
C ARG A 335 -6.85 -19.84 5.13
N ARG A 336 -7.08 -19.93 6.45
CA ARG A 336 -8.38 -19.62 7.07
C ARG A 336 -8.81 -18.18 6.82
N VAL A 337 -7.91 -17.20 6.97
CA VAL A 337 -8.20 -15.78 6.71
C VAL A 337 -8.46 -15.54 5.22
N THR A 338 -7.65 -16.15 4.37
CA THR A 338 -7.81 -16.06 2.91
C THR A 338 -9.14 -16.64 2.46
N GLU A 339 -9.51 -17.84 2.91
CA GLU A 339 -10.80 -18.48 2.61
C GLU A 339 -11.98 -17.62 3.10
N GLN A 340 -11.86 -17.04 4.29
CA GLN A 340 -12.88 -16.11 4.82
C GLN A 340 -13.05 -14.90 3.91
N ASN A 341 -11.98 -14.25 3.49
CA ASN A 341 -12.04 -13.08 2.60
C ASN A 341 -12.56 -13.45 1.21
N GLN A 342 -12.24 -14.64 0.71
CA GLN A 342 -12.78 -15.14 -0.55
C GLN A 342 -14.30 -15.40 -0.46
N GLN A 343 -14.75 -16.13 0.56
CA GLN A 343 -16.16 -16.54 0.73
C GLN A 343 -17.08 -15.39 1.13
N LEU A 344 -16.63 -14.52 2.04
CA LEU A 344 -17.48 -13.49 2.61
C LEU A 344 -17.33 -12.12 1.94
N LEU A 345 -16.29 -11.94 1.13
CA LEU A 345 -16.02 -10.66 0.50
C LEU A 345 -15.92 -10.76 -1.02
N LEU A 346 -14.92 -11.46 -1.57
CA LEU A 346 -14.66 -11.43 -3.02
C LEU A 346 -15.78 -12.11 -3.84
N ILE A 347 -16.25 -13.28 -3.40
CA ILE A 347 -17.34 -13.98 -4.08
C ILE A 347 -18.63 -13.15 -4.07
N PRO A 348 -19.18 -12.72 -2.91
CA PRO A 348 -20.47 -12.04 -2.89
C PRO A 348 -20.44 -10.63 -3.49
N SER A 349 -19.31 -9.92 -3.41
CA SER A 349 -19.23 -8.54 -3.91
C SER A 349 -18.83 -8.41 -5.39
N VAL A 350 -18.09 -9.37 -5.94
CA VAL A 350 -17.58 -9.29 -7.32
C VAL A 350 -18.07 -10.48 -8.17
N ILE A 351 -17.73 -11.70 -7.74
CA ILE A 351 -17.88 -12.86 -8.63
C ILE A 351 -19.34 -13.23 -8.83
N HIS A 352 -20.11 -13.29 -7.74
CA HIS A 352 -21.52 -13.64 -7.78
C HIS A 352 -22.37 -12.65 -8.58
N PRO A 353 -22.29 -11.33 -8.38
CA PRO A 353 -23.05 -10.37 -9.20
C PRO A 353 -22.77 -10.49 -10.71
N ILE A 354 -21.51 -10.68 -11.07
CA ILE A 354 -21.10 -10.84 -12.46
C ILE A 354 -21.63 -12.17 -13.04
N ALA A 355 -21.53 -13.26 -12.30
CA ALA A 355 -22.05 -14.56 -12.73
C ALA A 355 -23.58 -14.51 -12.90
N MET A 356 -24.29 -13.82 -12.01
CA MET A 356 -25.74 -13.65 -12.13
C MET A 356 -26.11 -12.81 -13.35
N ARG A 357 -25.38 -11.74 -13.61
CA ARG A 357 -25.60 -10.90 -14.80
C ARG A 357 -25.30 -11.66 -16.11
N PHE A 358 -24.22 -12.45 -16.10
CA PHE A 358 -23.94 -13.35 -17.23
C PHE A 358 -25.09 -14.34 -17.46
N ARG A 359 -25.63 -14.95 -16.41
CA ARG A 359 -26.77 -15.87 -16.47
C ARG A 359 -28.01 -15.20 -17.08
N GLU A 360 -28.29 -13.95 -16.76
CA GLU A 360 -29.40 -13.20 -17.39
C GLU A 360 -29.24 -13.13 -18.91
N PHE A 361 -28.08 -12.73 -19.42
CA PHE A 361 -27.80 -12.67 -20.86
C PHE A 361 -27.80 -14.05 -21.52
N ALA A 362 -27.27 -15.08 -20.86
CA ALA A 362 -27.33 -16.45 -21.35
C ALA A 362 -28.76 -16.98 -21.39
N GLY A 363 -29.60 -16.60 -20.41
CA GLY A 363 -31.03 -16.94 -20.35
C GLY A 363 -31.84 -16.34 -21.50
N LEU A 364 -31.47 -15.15 -21.99
CA LEU A 364 -32.10 -14.54 -23.17
C LEU A 364 -31.85 -15.38 -24.45
N ARG A 365 -30.72 -16.10 -24.50
CA ARG A 365 -30.42 -17.02 -25.63
C ARG A 365 -31.12 -18.37 -25.51
N LYS A 366 -31.14 -18.94 -24.29
CA LYS A 366 -31.80 -20.22 -24.00
C LYS A 366 -32.45 -20.13 -22.61
N GLN A 367 -33.76 -20.13 -22.57
CA GLN A 367 -34.53 -19.96 -21.34
C GLN A 367 -34.14 -20.94 -20.19
N LYS A 368 -33.65 -22.14 -20.53
CA LYS A 368 -33.17 -23.09 -19.52
C LYS A 368 -31.99 -22.59 -18.74
N PHE A 369 -31.11 -21.76 -19.31
CA PHE A 369 -29.95 -21.19 -18.61
C PHE A 369 -30.32 -20.19 -17.52
N ALA A 370 -31.47 -19.54 -17.61
CA ALA A 370 -31.94 -18.60 -16.60
C ALA A 370 -32.18 -19.23 -15.21
N LYS A 371 -32.30 -20.56 -15.14
CA LYS A 371 -32.57 -21.31 -13.90
C LYS A 371 -31.30 -21.92 -13.28
N GLU A 372 -30.17 -21.89 -13.96
CA GLU A 372 -28.93 -22.49 -13.46
C GLU A 372 -28.34 -21.69 -12.31
N ILE A 373 -27.73 -22.37 -11.37
CA ILE A 373 -27.11 -21.79 -10.17
C ILE A 373 -25.59 -21.95 -10.27
N PRO A 374 -24.81 -20.87 -10.16
CA PRO A 374 -23.35 -20.96 -10.18
C PRO A 374 -22.80 -21.57 -8.88
N ARG A 375 -21.76 -22.37 -8.99
CA ARG A 375 -20.93 -22.86 -7.90
C ARG A 375 -19.53 -22.25 -8.01
N TYR A 376 -18.86 -22.07 -6.89
CA TYR A 376 -17.56 -21.38 -6.82
C TYR A 376 -16.49 -22.34 -6.35
N GLU A 377 -15.43 -22.52 -7.14
CA GLU A 377 -14.25 -23.28 -6.78
C GLU A 377 -13.12 -22.31 -6.42
N ILE A 378 -12.71 -22.35 -5.16
CA ILE A 378 -11.60 -21.57 -4.64
C ILE A 378 -10.29 -22.26 -5.03
N PRO A 379 -9.25 -21.52 -5.46
CA PRO A 379 -7.92 -22.07 -5.68
C PRO A 379 -7.36 -22.71 -4.40
N ALA A 380 -6.71 -23.87 -4.54
CA ALA A 380 -6.15 -24.60 -3.43
C ALA A 380 -4.90 -23.91 -2.82
#